data_3fc39561d2e81d77370b82a3d0ee34c3
#
_entry.id   3fc39561d2e81d77370b82a3d0ee34c3
#
_cell.length_a   1.000
_cell.length_b   1.000
_cell.length_c   1.000
_cell.angle_alpha   90.00
_cell.angle_beta   90.00
_cell.angle_gamma   90.00
#
_symmetry.space_group_name_H-M   'P 1'
#
loop_
_entity.id
_entity.type
_entity.pdbx_description
1 polymer ?
#
loop_
_entity_poly.entity_id
_entity_poly.type
_entity_poly.pdbx_seq_one_letter_code
_entity_poly.pdbx_strand_id
1 'polypeptide(L)'
;GVVPAELGADALGGAINLVTDKGTQDFLDASYSFGSFNTHRAALNTQVINKRTGLFMKLASFYNYSDNNYWMHSNPKYDAAIQVPDGNGNFVEKSVRRFHDQYQSGMIQAEVGFLNKSWADVLAISMLYNQHYKEYQTGARQSVVYGHVNRNGKYYMPSIRYKKSDFLTEGL
;
A
#
# COMPACT_ATOMS: atom_id res chain seq x y z
N GLY A 1 13.05 -13.68 21.70
CA GLY A 1 11.92 -14.53 21.33
C GLY A 1 12.11 -15.07 19.93
N VAL A 2 11.75 -16.32 19.69
CA VAL A 2 11.79 -16.89 18.34
C VAL A 2 10.53 -16.42 17.61
N VAL A 3 10.70 -15.78 16.46
CA VAL A 3 9.59 -15.45 15.58
C VAL A 3 9.13 -16.73 14.90
N PRO A 4 7.83 -17.11 14.96
CA PRO A 4 7.32 -18.27 14.25
C PRO A 4 7.64 -18.21 12.75
N ALA A 5 8.01 -19.33 12.15
CA ALA A 5 8.40 -19.41 10.74
C ALA A 5 7.29 -18.91 9.78
N GLU A 6 6.03 -18.98 10.21
CA GLU A 6 4.87 -18.50 9.47
C GLU A 6 4.80 -16.96 9.34
N LEU A 7 5.58 -16.22 10.14
CA LEU A 7 5.67 -14.75 10.10
C LEU A 7 6.88 -14.24 9.33
N GLY A 8 7.65 -15.13 8.72
CA GLY A 8 8.83 -14.82 7.92
C GLY A 8 10.14 -14.81 8.70
N ALA A 9 11.22 -15.20 8.02
CA ALA A 9 12.56 -15.30 8.60
C ALA A 9 13.28 -13.95 8.71
N ASP A 10 12.74 -12.87 8.15
CA ASP A 10 13.42 -11.59 7.98
C ASP A 10 13.19 -10.61 9.15
N ALA A 11 12.51 -11.05 10.20
CA ALA A 11 12.19 -10.21 11.35
C ALA A 11 13.39 -10.08 12.31
N LEU A 12 14.33 -9.20 11.97
CA LEU A 12 15.55 -8.96 12.77
C LEU A 12 15.30 -8.37 14.16
N GLY A 13 14.16 -7.75 14.40
CA GLY A 13 13.85 -7.09 15.67
C GLY A 13 12.59 -7.59 16.37
N GLY A 14 11.83 -8.45 15.72
CA GLY A 14 10.54 -8.96 16.22
C GLY A 14 9.45 -8.90 15.15
N ALA A 15 8.31 -9.52 15.42
CA ALA A 15 7.15 -9.50 14.54
C ALA A 15 5.91 -9.13 15.34
N ILE A 16 5.03 -8.31 14.72
CA ILE A 16 3.69 -8.04 15.22
C ILE A 16 2.73 -8.81 14.32
N ASN A 17 2.07 -9.82 14.86
CA ASN A 17 1.05 -10.56 14.16
C ASN A 17 -0.31 -9.97 14.47
N LEU A 18 -0.91 -9.28 13.49
CA LEU A 18 -2.31 -8.86 13.57
C LEU A 18 -3.19 -10.03 13.16
N VAL A 19 -3.68 -10.77 14.15
CA VAL A 19 -4.67 -11.82 13.92
C VAL A 19 -6.01 -11.16 13.68
N THR A 20 -6.32 -10.89 12.43
CA THR A 20 -7.69 -10.58 12.01
C THR A 20 -8.53 -11.85 12.14
N ASP A 21 -9.82 -11.69 12.46
CA ASP A 21 -10.75 -12.81 12.52
C ASP A 21 -10.61 -13.63 11.23
N LYS A 22 -10.28 -14.91 11.39
CA LYS A 22 -10.21 -15.86 10.27
C LYS A 22 -11.63 -16.25 9.88
N GLY A 23 -12.47 -15.23 9.63
CA GLY A 23 -13.87 -15.42 9.33
C GLY A 23 -14.06 -16.52 8.29
N THR A 24 -14.74 -17.56 8.70
CA THR A 24 -15.21 -18.64 7.82
C THR A 24 -16.50 -18.23 7.08
N GLN A 25 -16.71 -16.94 6.92
CA GLN A 25 -17.89 -16.35 6.33
C GLN A 25 -17.55 -15.59 5.05
N ASP A 26 -18.50 -15.58 4.15
CA ASP A 26 -18.44 -14.72 2.99
C ASP A 26 -18.61 -13.27 3.43
N PHE A 27 -17.84 -12.37 2.85
CA PHE A 27 -17.98 -10.94 3.09
C PHE A 27 -17.61 -10.12 1.86
N LEU A 28 -18.13 -8.92 1.83
CA LEU A 28 -17.80 -7.89 0.84
C LEU A 28 -17.74 -6.54 1.56
N ASP A 29 -16.54 -5.95 1.58
CA ASP A 29 -16.31 -4.60 2.08
C ASP A 29 -15.87 -3.71 0.94
N ALA A 30 -16.56 -2.59 0.76
CA ALA A 30 -16.19 -1.58 -0.22
C ALA A 30 -16.21 -0.21 0.45
N SER A 31 -15.19 0.59 0.19
CA SER A 31 -15.12 1.95 0.69
C SER A 31 -14.61 2.90 -0.39
N TYR A 32 -15.12 4.12 -0.34
CA TYR A 32 -14.64 5.21 -1.16
C TYR A 32 -14.64 6.50 -0.34
N SER A 33 -13.57 7.27 -0.47
CA SER A 33 -13.49 8.60 0.12
C SER A 33 -12.93 9.60 -0.88
N PHE A 34 -13.46 10.81 -0.81
CA PHE A 34 -13.00 11.97 -1.56
C PHE A 34 -12.56 13.06 -0.61
N GLY A 35 -11.47 13.75 -0.91
CA GLY A 35 -10.90 14.78 -0.05
C GLY A 35 -10.24 15.92 -0.82
N SER A 36 -9.64 16.85 -0.07
CA SER A 36 -8.93 17.98 -0.62
C SER A 36 -7.85 17.55 -1.61
N PHE A 37 -7.49 18.45 -2.52
CA PHE A 37 -6.48 18.24 -3.56
C PHE A 37 -6.81 17.10 -4.55
N ASN A 38 -8.12 16.96 -4.85
CA ASN A 38 -8.61 15.90 -5.72
C ASN A 38 -8.16 14.50 -5.22
N THR A 39 -8.26 14.30 -3.91
CA THR A 39 -7.83 13.04 -3.31
C THR A 39 -8.95 12.02 -3.37
N HIS A 40 -8.68 10.89 -4.00
CA HIS A 40 -9.56 9.73 -4.09
C HIS A 40 -8.92 8.53 -3.41
N ARG A 41 -9.69 7.84 -2.60
CA ARG A 41 -9.29 6.57 -2.00
C ARG A 41 -10.43 5.59 -2.16
N ALA A 42 -10.15 4.45 -2.78
CA ALA A 42 -11.09 3.36 -2.92
C ALA A 42 -10.46 2.09 -2.38
N ALA A 43 -11.25 1.25 -1.73
CA ALA A 43 -10.83 -0.09 -1.33
C ALA A 43 -11.98 -1.07 -1.52
N LEU A 44 -11.62 -2.29 -1.90
CA LEU A 44 -12.54 -3.40 -2.04
C LEU A 44 -11.88 -4.65 -1.47
N ASN A 45 -12.54 -5.27 -0.50
CA ASN A 45 -12.12 -6.52 0.09
C ASN A 45 -13.29 -7.50 0.04
N THR A 46 -13.04 -8.71 -0.40
CA THR A 46 -14.08 -9.74 -0.45
C THR A 46 -13.49 -11.13 -0.20
N GLN A 47 -14.31 -11.98 0.34
CA GLN A 47 -14.03 -13.40 0.54
C GLN A 47 -15.28 -14.21 0.26
N VAL A 48 -15.09 -15.31 -0.43
CA VAL A 48 -16.13 -16.31 -0.68
C VAL A 48 -15.57 -17.68 -0.30
N ILE A 49 -16.35 -18.45 0.45
CA ILE A 49 -15.96 -19.79 0.93
C ILE A 49 -17.07 -20.80 0.60
N ASN A 50 -16.69 -21.81 -0.14
CA ASN A 50 -17.54 -22.97 -0.30
C ASN A 50 -17.35 -23.93 0.90
N LYS A 51 -18.26 -23.90 1.86
CA LYS A 51 -18.19 -24.70 3.10
C LYS A 51 -18.15 -26.22 2.85
N ARG A 52 -18.73 -26.69 1.74
CA ARG A 52 -18.75 -28.12 1.41
C ARG A 52 -17.37 -28.59 0.90
N THR A 53 -16.75 -27.82 0.05
CA THR A 53 -15.46 -28.16 -0.57
C THR A 53 -14.27 -27.60 0.17
N GLY A 54 -14.47 -26.64 1.08
CA GLY A 54 -13.40 -25.89 1.72
C GLY A 54 -12.64 -24.96 0.77
N LEU A 55 -13.07 -24.85 -0.50
CA LEU A 55 -12.49 -23.90 -1.44
C LEU A 55 -12.82 -22.49 -1.01
N PHE A 56 -11.81 -21.62 -0.97
CA PHE A 56 -11.99 -20.20 -0.72
C PHE A 56 -11.31 -19.34 -1.77
N MET A 57 -11.85 -18.16 -1.96
CA MET A 57 -11.28 -17.11 -2.79
C MET A 57 -11.31 -15.80 -2.01
N LYS A 58 -10.21 -15.06 -2.03
CA LYS A 58 -10.10 -13.72 -1.44
C LYS A 58 -9.60 -12.75 -2.48
N LEU A 59 -10.12 -11.54 -2.43
CA LEU A 59 -9.63 -10.40 -3.18
C LEU A 59 -9.50 -9.23 -2.22
N ALA A 60 -8.32 -8.62 -2.21
CA ALA A 60 -8.08 -7.35 -1.54
C ALA A 60 -7.52 -6.36 -2.55
N SER A 61 -8.07 -5.16 -2.59
CA SER A 61 -7.60 -4.14 -3.50
C SER A 61 -7.77 -2.75 -2.91
N PHE A 62 -6.88 -1.84 -3.30
CA PHE A 62 -7.06 -0.43 -3.05
C PHE A 62 -6.52 0.41 -4.21
N TYR A 63 -7.03 1.62 -4.30
CA TYR A 63 -6.54 2.65 -5.19
C TYR A 63 -6.53 3.99 -4.47
N ASN A 64 -5.41 4.71 -4.56
CA ASN A 64 -5.25 6.05 -4.02
C ASN A 64 -4.75 6.97 -5.13
N TYR A 65 -5.31 8.16 -5.16
CA TYR A 65 -4.93 9.24 -6.06
C TYR A 65 -4.99 10.58 -5.34
N SER A 66 -4.06 11.49 -5.62
CA SER A 66 -4.12 12.88 -5.19
C SER A 66 -3.26 13.74 -6.09
N ASP A 67 -3.76 14.92 -6.45
CA ASP A 67 -2.97 15.95 -7.15
C ASP A 67 -1.90 16.54 -6.24
N ASN A 68 -2.09 16.51 -4.92
CA ASN A 68 -1.20 17.14 -3.94
C ASN A 68 -0.88 18.61 -4.24
N ASN A 69 -1.80 19.30 -4.88
CA ASN A 69 -1.62 20.66 -5.38
C ASN A 69 -1.93 21.75 -4.33
N TYR A 70 -1.47 21.56 -3.11
CA TYR A 70 -1.67 22.49 -2.01
C TYR A 70 -0.85 23.78 -2.17
N TRP A 71 -1.25 24.81 -1.42
CA TRP A 71 -0.54 26.07 -1.38
C TRP A 71 0.70 25.98 -0.50
N MET A 72 1.80 26.52 -0.98
CA MET A 72 3.05 26.68 -0.26
C MET A 72 3.37 28.18 -0.13
N HIS A 73 3.97 28.55 0.97
CA HIS A 73 4.43 29.91 1.20
C HIS A 73 5.95 29.98 0.97
N SER A 74 6.37 30.84 0.06
CA SER A 74 7.80 31.06 -0.16
C SER A 74 8.40 31.89 0.97
N ASN A 75 9.65 31.61 1.31
CA ASN A 75 10.37 32.40 2.30
C ASN A 75 11.80 32.67 1.81
N PRO A 76 12.08 33.89 1.33
CA PRO A 76 13.39 34.24 0.78
C PRO A 76 14.52 34.21 1.83
N LYS A 77 14.20 34.23 3.13
CA LYS A 77 15.21 34.15 4.20
C LYS A 77 15.74 32.73 4.43
N TYR A 78 15.06 31.71 3.94
CA TYR A 78 15.45 30.31 4.15
C TYR A 78 15.81 29.66 2.82
N ASP A 79 17.07 29.36 2.62
CA ASP A 79 17.61 28.71 1.42
C ASP A 79 16.93 27.35 1.09
N ALA A 80 16.43 26.65 2.10
CA ALA A 80 15.70 25.39 1.92
C ALA A 80 14.23 25.56 1.53
N ALA A 81 13.63 26.74 1.71
CA ALA A 81 12.25 27.01 1.35
C ALA A 81 12.09 27.27 -0.15
N ILE A 82 10.84 27.21 -0.62
CA ILE A 82 10.55 27.56 -2.01
C ILE A 82 10.92 29.01 -2.27
N GLN A 83 11.58 29.27 -3.41
CA GLN A 83 12.02 30.59 -3.84
C GLN A 83 11.14 31.04 -5.01
N VAL A 84 10.59 32.25 -4.93
CA VAL A 84 9.79 32.83 -6.00
C VAL A 84 10.44 34.12 -6.47
N PRO A 85 10.96 34.15 -7.71
CA PRO A 85 11.60 35.36 -8.25
C PRO A 85 10.59 36.45 -8.56
N ASP A 86 11.00 37.71 -8.38
CA ASP A 86 10.20 38.90 -8.70
C ASP A 86 10.40 39.41 -10.15
N GLY A 87 11.25 38.73 -10.91
CA GLY A 87 11.63 39.15 -12.27
C GLY A 87 12.80 40.15 -12.32
N ASN A 88 13.20 40.74 -11.19
CA ASN A 88 14.34 41.68 -11.08
C ASN A 88 15.58 41.03 -10.45
N GLY A 89 15.53 39.71 -10.25
CA GLY A 89 16.64 38.95 -9.64
C GLY A 89 16.53 38.78 -8.13
N ASN A 90 15.49 39.31 -7.48
CA ASN A 90 15.24 39.09 -6.07
C ASN A 90 14.21 38.02 -5.84
N PHE A 91 14.17 37.44 -4.64
CA PHE A 91 13.12 36.52 -4.19
C PHE A 91 12.13 37.23 -3.27
N VAL A 92 10.88 36.94 -3.44
CA VAL A 92 9.78 37.56 -2.68
C VAL A 92 8.94 36.53 -1.92
N GLU A 93 8.34 36.98 -0.83
CA GLU A 93 7.34 36.20 -0.10
C GLU A 93 6.04 36.13 -0.90
N LYS A 94 5.64 34.93 -1.31
CA LYS A 94 4.44 34.70 -2.10
C LYS A 94 3.88 33.31 -1.85
N SER A 95 2.58 33.19 -1.84
CA SER A 95 1.92 31.89 -1.89
C SER A 95 1.88 31.38 -3.32
N VAL A 96 2.33 30.14 -3.52
CA VAL A 96 2.31 29.46 -4.81
C VAL A 96 1.73 28.06 -4.65
N ARG A 97 1.05 27.58 -5.68
CA ARG A 97 0.46 26.26 -5.70
C ARG A 97 1.46 25.24 -6.21
N ARG A 98 1.51 24.05 -5.58
CA ARG A 98 2.26 22.92 -6.13
C ARG A 98 1.67 22.52 -7.47
N PHE A 99 2.51 22.15 -8.43
CA PHE A 99 2.10 21.83 -9.81
C PHE A 99 2.56 20.45 -10.28
N HIS A 100 3.58 19.87 -9.63
CA HIS A 100 4.18 18.59 -10.02
C HIS A 100 4.43 17.76 -8.77
N ASP A 101 3.35 17.24 -8.15
CA ASP A 101 3.42 16.46 -6.92
C ASP A 101 2.34 15.38 -6.84
N GLN A 102 1.76 15.00 -7.98
CA GLN A 102 0.76 13.96 -8.07
C GLN A 102 1.26 12.66 -7.43
N TYR A 103 0.36 12.01 -6.73
CA TYR A 103 0.57 10.66 -6.19
C TYR A 103 -0.54 9.73 -6.62
N GLN A 104 -0.15 8.55 -7.06
CA GLN A 104 -1.06 7.46 -7.40
C GLN A 104 -0.48 6.15 -6.89
N SER A 105 -1.30 5.33 -6.26
CA SER A 105 -0.92 3.97 -5.90
C SER A 105 -2.11 3.04 -5.97
N GLY A 106 -1.86 1.79 -6.30
CA GLY A 106 -2.88 0.76 -6.33
C GLY A 106 -2.29 -0.61 -6.08
N MET A 107 -3.09 -1.46 -5.45
CA MET A 107 -2.76 -2.85 -5.18
C MET A 107 -3.97 -3.73 -5.49
N ILE A 108 -3.70 -4.90 -6.02
CA ILE A 108 -4.64 -6.01 -6.10
C ILE A 108 -3.92 -7.25 -5.59
N GLN A 109 -4.53 -7.91 -4.63
CA GLN A 109 -4.10 -9.22 -4.14
C GLN A 109 -5.25 -10.21 -4.29
N ALA A 110 -5.02 -11.26 -5.03
CA ALA A 110 -5.95 -12.40 -5.15
C ALA A 110 -5.34 -13.63 -4.47
N GLU A 111 -6.14 -14.36 -3.72
CA GLU A 111 -5.77 -15.61 -3.07
C GLU A 111 -6.85 -16.65 -3.33
N VAL A 112 -6.45 -17.86 -3.68
CA VAL A 112 -7.33 -19.01 -3.84
C VAL A 112 -6.72 -20.22 -3.13
N GLY A 113 -7.54 -21.01 -2.48
CA GLY A 113 -7.02 -22.16 -1.75
C GLY A 113 -8.10 -23.02 -1.12
N PHE A 114 -7.65 -23.96 -0.30
CA PHE A 114 -8.48 -24.90 0.44
C PHE A 114 -8.25 -24.74 1.94
N LEU A 115 -9.32 -24.87 2.71
CA LEU A 115 -9.34 -24.86 4.17
C LEU A 115 -9.83 -26.21 4.70
N ASN A 116 -9.31 -26.61 5.87
CA ASN A 116 -9.80 -27.73 6.66
C ASN A 116 -9.87 -29.06 5.87
N LYS A 117 -8.77 -29.40 5.18
CA LYS A 117 -8.62 -30.70 4.52
C LYS A 117 -7.81 -31.65 5.40
N SER A 118 -8.03 -32.95 5.22
CA SER A 118 -7.27 -33.99 5.93
C SER A 118 -5.76 -33.87 5.70
N TRP A 119 -5.35 -33.36 4.56
CA TRP A 119 -3.96 -33.18 4.15
C TRP A 119 -3.41 -31.75 4.37
N ALA A 120 -4.26 -30.75 4.64
CA ALA A 120 -3.83 -29.39 4.94
C ALA A 120 -4.92 -28.63 5.70
N ASP A 121 -4.53 -27.91 6.74
CA ASP A 121 -5.42 -26.94 7.40
C ASP A 121 -5.63 -25.72 6.50
N VAL A 122 -4.57 -25.33 5.79
CA VAL A 122 -4.60 -24.30 4.76
C VAL A 122 -3.63 -24.66 3.65
N LEU A 123 -4.09 -24.66 2.42
CA LEU A 123 -3.26 -24.56 1.24
C LEU A 123 -3.80 -23.40 0.40
N ALA A 124 -2.96 -22.39 0.13
CA ALA A 124 -3.36 -21.24 -0.64
C ALA A 124 -2.23 -20.79 -1.58
N ILE A 125 -2.63 -20.31 -2.75
CA ILE A 125 -1.78 -19.63 -3.70
C ILE A 125 -2.30 -18.20 -3.81
N SER A 126 -1.41 -17.23 -3.74
CA SER A 126 -1.76 -15.83 -3.93
C SER A 126 -0.83 -15.12 -4.89
N MET A 127 -1.36 -14.08 -5.51
CA MET A 127 -0.63 -13.13 -6.33
C MET A 127 -0.98 -11.73 -5.86
N LEU A 128 0.06 -10.95 -5.55
CA LEU A 128 -0.06 -9.53 -5.28
C LEU A 128 0.56 -8.75 -6.43
N TYR A 129 -0.19 -7.81 -6.96
CA TYR A 129 0.29 -6.78 -7.86
C TYR A 129 0.16 -5.42 -7.19
N ASN A 130 1.22 -4.66 -7.19
CA ASN A 130 1.23 -3.28 -6.70
C ASN A 130 1.88 -2.38 -7.73
N GLN A 131 1.34 -1.17 -7.90
CA GLN A 131 2.01 -0.11 -8.63
C GLN A 131 1.88 1.21 -7.88
N HIS A 132 2.89 2.06 -8.06
CA HIS A 132 2.84 3.43 -7.57
C HIS A 132 3.48 4.37 -8.58
N TYR A 133 2.98 5.59 -8.60
CA TYR A 133 3.52 6.72 -9.35
C TYR A 133 3.58 7.93 -8.41
N LYS A 134 4.69 8.63 -8.42
CA LYS A 134 4.88 9.86 -7.65
C LYS A 134 5.68 10.86 -8.48
N GLU A 135 5.14 12.06 -8.59
CA GLU A 135 5.84 13.21 -9.11
C GLU A 135 6.58 13.93 -7.99
N TYR A 136 7.70 14.53 -8.32
CA TYR A 136 8.52 15.30 -7.40
C TYR A 136 8.72 16.70 -7.95
N GLN A 137 8.02 17.68 -7.37
CA GLN A 137 8.25 19.07 -7.73
C GLN A 137 9.59 19.57 -7.24
N THR A 138 10.00 19.16 -6.04
CA THR A 138 11.24 19.59 -5.39
C THR A 138 11.97 18.43 -4.74
N GLY A 139 13.26 18.62 -4.47
CA GLY A 139 14.02 17.75 -3.58
C GLY A 139 13.78 18.06 -2.10
N ALA A 140 14.70 17.64 -1.24
CA ALA A 140 14.71 17.98 0.18
C ALA A 140 14.80 19.50 0.39
N ARG A 141 15.56 20.19 -0.45
CA ARG A 141 15.55 21.65 -0.57
C ARG A 141 14.44 22.06 -1.53
N GLN A 142 13.45 22.77 -1.05
CA GLN A 142 12.33 23.22 -1.88
C GLN A 142 12.69 24.34 -2.85
N SER A 143 13.84 24.99 -2.66
CA SER A 143 14.41 25.98 -3.59
C SER A 143 14.81 25.36 -4.94
N VAL A 144 15.10 24.06 -4.98
CA VAL A 144 15.44 23.35 -6.22
C VAL A 144 14.17 22.70 -6.79
N VAL A 145 13.67 23.27 -7.86
CA VAL A 145 12.42 22.83 -8.51
C VAL A 145 12.73 21.89 -9.67
N TYR A 146 12.12 20.71 -9.65
CA TYR A 146 12.16 19.73 -10.74
C TYR A 146 10.85 19.80 -11.53
N GLY A 147 10.93 20.00 -12.83
CA GLY A 147 9.74 20.07 -13.68
C GLY A 147 9.29 18.73 -14.26
N HIS A 148 10.08 17.67 -14.10
CA HIS A 148 9.86 16.41 -14.84
C HIS A 148 10.26 15.15 -14.05
N VAL A 149 10.72 15.29 -12.82
CA VAL A 149 11.15 14.14 -12.03
C VAL A 149 9.94 13.38 -11.51
N ASN A 150 9.91 12.10 -11.76
CA ASN A 150 8.88 11.19 -11.23
C ASN A 150 9.50 9.83 -10.87
N ARG A 151 8.77 9.08 -10.08
CA ARG A 151 9.09 7.69 -9.74
C ARG A 151 7.88 6.82 -10.08
N ASN A 152 8.14 5.76 -10.82
CA ASN A 152 7.16 4.71 -11.10
C ASN A 152 7.73 3.37 -10.62
N GLY A 153 6.92 2.59 -9.94
CA GLY A 153 7.27 1.26 -9.50
C GLY A 153 6.12 0.27 -9.69
N LYS A 154 6.48 -0.96 -10.06
CA LYS A 154 5.56 -2.08 -10.19
C LYS A 154 6.17 -3.28 -9.50
N TYR A 155 5.35 -4.01 -8.74
CA TYR A 155 5.77 -5.18 -7.99
C TYR A 155 4.78 -6.32 -8.22
N TYR A 156 5.34 -7.51 -8.38
CA TYR A 156 4.61 -8.77 -8.51
C TYR A 156 5.14 -9.72 -7.45
N MET A 157 4.28 -10.21 -6.59
CA MET A 157 4.66 -11.07 -5.46
C MET A 157 3.75 -12.30 -5.45
N PRO A 158 4.13 -13.38 -6.14
CA PRO A 158 3.48 -14.67 -5.97
C PRO A 158 3.84 -15.27 -4.62
N SER A 159 2.91 -15.96 -3.97
CA SER A 159 3.18 -16.71 -2.76
C SER A 159 2.35 -17.99 -2.67
N ILE A 160 2.90 -18.98 -1.96
CA ILE A 160 2.22 -20.22 -1.62
C ILE A 160 2.27 -20.36 -0.11
N ARG A 161 1.14 -20.65 0.50
CA ARG A 161 1.02 -20.90 1.94
C ARG A 161 0.45 -22.29 2.16
N TYR A 162 1.23 -23.12 2.87
CA TYR A 162 0.78 -24.42 3.35
C TYR A 162 0.90 -24.45 4.87
N LYS A 163 -0.15 -24.91 5.52
CA LYS A 163 -0.18 -25.16 6.95
C LYS A 163 -0.86 -26.51 7.21
N LYS A 164 -0.24 -27.31 8.04
CA LYS A 164 -0.78 -28.54 8.59
C LYS A 164 -0.37 -28.62 10.07
N SER A 165 -1.34 -28.56 10.95
CA SER A 165 -1.17 -28.86 12.37
C SER A 165 -1.22 -30.39 12.55
N ASP A 166 -0.60 -30.89 13.59
CA ASP A 166 -0.61 -32.32 13.93
C ASP A 166 -0.14 -33.23 12.77
N PHE A 167 1.01 -32.84 12.13
CA PHE A 167 1.54 -33.55 10.96
C PHE A 167 2.02 -34.98 11.24
N LEU A 168 2.60 -35.23 12.42
CA LEU A 168 3.14 -36.53 12.81
C LEU A 168 2.53 -37.06 14.10
N THR A 169 2.25 -36.19 15.08
CA THR A 169 1.62 -36.49 16.36
C THR A 169 0.77 -35.32 16.82
N GLU A 170 -0.28 -35.59 17.63
CA GLU A 170 -1.08 -34.51 18.23
C GLU A 170 -0.18 -33.60 19.07
N GLY A 171 -0.16 -32.31 18.73
CA GLY A 171 0.56 -31.28 19.46
C GLY A 171 1.95 -30.90 18.92
N LEU A 172 2.35 -31.37 17.73
CA LEU A 172 3.57 -30.95 17.01
C LEU A 172 3.27 -30.00 15.87
#